data_16ee68c04b2f479fe4ed2bebedfcca9e
#
_entry.id   16ee68c04b2f479fe4ed2bebedfcca9e
#
_cell.length_a   1.000
_cell.length_b   1.000
_cell.length_c   1.000
_cell.angle_alpha   90.00
_cell.angle_beta   90.00
_cell.angle_gamma   90.00
#
_symmetry.space_group_name_H-M   'P 1'
#
loop_
_entity.id
_entity.type
_entity.pdbx_description
1 polymer ?
#
loop_
_entity_poly.entity_id
_entity_poly.type
_entity_poly.pdbx_seq_one_letter_code
_entity_poly.pdbx_strand_id
1 'polypeptide(L)'
;MFATKYTCPVFFSILFSFSYDGFSQRASLPKWEAGINVGGYIYQGDLTIHRFGSIETIQPGVGISGTRIINRAFSARLLFNMARLVGDESIYKYPEWRQQRNFSFTASVKELSLLVHWNVLGSNYDERKFEPYLFAGGGVSFVNIKRNYSKVNPVYFGEHSPMLSGLAVDAVTPTPKMIPVIPVGAGLRYNLSDRIAINGEASYRLMHTDYLDGFSMSANPKLKDHYSSITIGVAYKFGNKEKYGCPVAN
;
A
#
# COMPACT_ATOMS: atom_id res chain seq x y z
N MET A 1 33.99 9.51 46.26
CA MET A 1 34.77 9.14 45.09
C MET A 1 33.73 8.74 44.01
N PHE A 2 33.22 9.72 43.25
CA PHE A 2 32.14 9.52 42.26
C PHE A 2 32.77 9.42 40.87
N ALA A 3 32.58 8.30 40.18
CA ALA A 3 33.02 8.08 38.82
C ALA A 3 31.86 8.40 37.85
N THR A 4 31.97 9.49 37.14
CA THR A 4 31.04 9.93 36.10
C THR A 4 31.38 9.17 34.82
N LYS A 5 30.43 8.34 34.34
CA LYS A 5 30.52 7.69 33.02
C LYS A 5 30.02 8.65 31.95
N TYR A 6 30.92 9.10 31.11
CA TYR A 6 30.57 9.84 29.87
C TYR A 6 30.17 8.83 28.79
N THR A 7 28.89 8.84 28.38
CA THR A 7 28.41 8.19 27.18
C THR A 7 28.59 9.15 26.01
N CYS A 8 29.48 8.77 25.09
CA CYS A 8 29.72 9.50 23.84
C CYS A 8 28.63 9.13 22.81
N PRO A 9 27.83 10.06 22.26
CA PRO A 9 26.93 9.76 21.16
C PRO A 9 27.73 9.66 19.87
N VAL A 10 27.73 8.48 19.27
CA VAL A 10 28.25 8.26 17.92
C VAL A 10 27.27 8.87 16.94
N PHE A 11 27.60 10.06 16.40
CA PHE A 11 26.92 10.66 15.28
C PHE A 11 27.30 9.89 14.01
N PHE A 12 26.38 9.12 13.47
CA PHE A 12 26.53 8.48 12.17
C PHE A 12 26.23 9.51 11.07
N SER A 13 27.28 10.21 10.62
CA SER A 13 27.20 11.12 9.47
C SER A 13 27.16 10.31 8.19
N ILE A 14 25.95 10.17 7.61
CA ILE A 14 25.79 9.64 6.26
C ILE A 14 26.22 10.75 5.27
N LEU A 15 27.45 10.69 4.81
CA LEU A 15 27.96 11.47 3.70
C LEU A 15 27.32 10.99 2.39
N PHE A 16 26.29 11.73 1.93
CA PHE A 16 25.80 11.61 0.57
C PHE A 16 26.81 12.24 -0.37
N SER A 17 27.69 11.44 -0.95
CA SER A 17 28.56 11.84 -2.05
C SER A 17 27.69 12.03 -3.30
N PHE A 18 27.30 13.25 -3.59
CA PHE A 18 26.73 13.61 -4.90
C PHE A 18 27.85 13.60 -5.94
N SER A 19 27.98 12.51 -6.67
CA SER A 19 28.78 12.48 -7.90
C SER A 19 28.07 13.34 -8.95
N TYR A 20 28.62 14.50 -9.27
CA TYR A 20 28.16 15.28 -10.43
C TYR A 20 28.69 14.57 -11.68
N ASP A 21 27.88 13.71 -12.26
CA ASP A 21 28.13 13.18 -13.59
C ASP A 21 28.06 14.32 -14.60
N GLY A 22 29.15 14.52 -15.36
CA GLY A 22 29.25 15.54 -16.39
C GLY A 22 28.08 15.49 -17.37
N PHE A 23 27.63 16.65 -17.82
CA PHE A 23 26.56 16.84 -18.82
C PHE A 23 27.00 16.26 -20.19
N SER A 24 26.93 14.93 -20.33
CA SER A 24 26.90 14.29 -21.64
C SER A 24 25.50 14.47 -22.23
N GLN A 25 25.42 14.85 -23.50
CA GLN A 25 24.17 15.11 -24.24
C GLN A 25 23.19 13.96 -24.08
N ARG A 26 22.21 14.13 -23.17
CA ARG A 26 21.15 13.14 -22.94
C ARG A 26 20.03 13.39 -23.94
N ALA A 27 19.70 12.38 -24.74
CA ALA A 27 18.45 12.35 -25.47
C ALA A 27 17.30 12.70 -24.52
N SER A 28 16.39 13.56 -24.96
CA SER A 28 15.21 13.98 -24.20
C SER A 28 14.25 12.79 -24.07
N LEU A 29 14.41 12.01 -23.01
CA LEU A 29 13.59 10.84 -22.75
C LEU A 29 12.27 11.25 -22.05
N PRO A 30 11.19 10.49 -22.24
CA PRO A 30 9.93 10.77 -21.57
C PRO A 30 10.14 10.84 -20.04
N LYS A 31 9.83 12.00 -19.45
CA LYS A 31 10.03 12.23 -18.03
C LYS A 31 8.75 12.02 -17.21
N TRP A 32 7.61 11.93 -17.88
CA TRP A 32 6.30 11.81 -17.26
C TRP A 32 5.53 10.60 -17.80
N GLU A 33 4.79 9.96 -16.89
CA GLU A 33 3.89 8.87 -17.22
C GLU A 33 2.55 9.09 -16.52
N ALA A 34 1.45 8.75 -17.19
CA ALA A 34 0.15 8.58 -16.57
C ALA A 34 -0.25 7.11 -16.65
N GLY A 35 -0.86 6.60 -15.60
CA GLY A 35 -1.25 5.20 -15.52
C GLY A 35 -2.64 5.02 -14.92
N ILE A 36 -3.26 3.93 -15.29
CA ILE A 36 -4.47 3.39 -14.67
C ILE A 36 -4.19 1.98 -14.20
N ASN A 37 -4.76 1.57 -13.08
CA ASN A 37 -4.64 0.21 -12.55
C ASN A 37 -5.99 -0.30 -12.05
N VAL A 38 -6.13 -1.61 -12.07
CA VAL A 38 -7.25 -2.35 -11.49
C VAL A 38 -6.70 -3.57 -10.75
N GLY A 39 -7.37 -4.05 -9.72
CA GLY A 39 -6.91 -5.23 -9.02
C GLY A 39 -7.77 -5.63 -7.84
N GLY A 40 -7.27 -6.63 -7.10
CA GLY A 40 -7.88 -7.17 -5.90
C GLY A 40 -7.23 -6.62 -4.64
N TYR A 41 -8.05 -6.26 -3.67
CA TYR A 41 -7.66 -5.76 -2.35
C TYR A 41 -8.15 -6.71 -1.27
N ILE A 42 -7.29 -7.03 -0.31
CA ILE A 42 -7.53 -8.02 0.75
C ILE A 42 -7.26 -7.37 2.09
N TYR A 43 -8.27 -7.37 2.97
CA TYR A 43 -8.14 -6.97 4.35
C TYR A 43 -7.33 -8.00 5.15
N GLN A 44 -6.54 -7.51 6.11
CA GLN A 44 -5.72 -8.29 7.02
C GLN A 44 -5.83 -7.69 8.42
N GLY A 45 -6.41 -8.44 9.33
CA GLY A 45 -6.65 -8.04 10.71
C GLY A 45 -7.44 -9.09 11.46
N ASP A 46 -8.12 -8.68 12.52
CA ASP A 46 -8.75 -9.56 13.49
C ASP A 46 -9.89 -10.42 12.95
N LEU A 47 -10.58 -9.96 11.89
CA LEU A 47 -11.68 -10.67 11.28
C LEU A 47 -11.24 -11.73 10.25
N THR A 48 -9.93 -11.99 10.14
CA THR A 48 -9.39 -13.02 9.25
C THR A 48 -8.72 -14.14 10.03
N ILE A 49 -8.77 -15.38 9.53
CA ILE A 49 -8.06 -16.52 10.13
C ILE A 49 -6.57 -16.47 9.80
N HIS A 50 -6.25 -16.10 8.58
CA HIS A 50 -4.89 -16.08 8.10
C HIS A 50 -4.27 -14.69 8.22
N ARG A 51 -3.01 -14.65 8.62
CA ARG A 51 -2.24 -13.40 8.76
C ARG A 51 -2.18 -12.57 7.47
N PHE A 52 -2.32 -13.22 6.32
CA PHE A 52 -2.31 -12.57 5.01
C PHE A 52 -3.69 -12.26 4.44
N GLY A 53 -4.75 -12.36 5.26
CA GLY A 53 -6.12 -12.19 4.84
C GLY A 53 -6.71 -13.45 4.18
N SER A 54 -7.93 -13.34 3.65
CA SER A 54 -8.60 -14.42 2.95
C SER A 54 -8.88 -14.05 1.49
N ILE A 55 -8.63 -14.98 0.57
CA ILE A 55 -8.97 -14.80 -0.84
C ILE A 55 -10.50 -14.67 -1.03
N GLU A 56 -11.29 -15.27 -0.14
CA GLU A 56 -12.75 -15.19 -0.17
C GLU A 56 -13.29 -13.76 0.07
N THR A 57 -12.48 -12.91 0.72
CA THR A 57 -12.83 -11.51 1.00
C THR A 57 -12.17 -10.52 0.03
N ILE A 58 -11.58 -11.01 -1.07
CA ILE A 58 -10.97 -10.13 -2.08
C ILE A 58 -12.03 -9.19 -2.68
N GLN A 59 -11.71 -7.92 -2.76
CA GLN A 59 -12.59 -6.90 -3.33
C GLN A 59 -11.90 -6.14 -4.45
N PRO A 60 -12.64 -5.72 -5.48
CA PRO A 60 -12.07 -4.95 -6.57
C PRO A 60 -11.68 -3.53 -6.13
N GLY A 61 -10.68 -2.99 -6.81
CA GLY A 61 -10.30 -1.59 -6.71
C GLY A 61 -9.68 -1.10 -7.99
N VAL A 62 -9.67 0.22 -8.14
CA VAL A 62 -9.16 0.93 -9.30
C VAL A 62 -8.27 2.08 -8.85
N GLY A 63 -7.33 2.48 -9.69
CA GLY A 63 -6.47 3.62 -9.39
C GLY A 63 -5.96 4.32 -10.62
N ILE A 64 -5.52 5.56 -10.39
CA ILE A 64 -4.85 6.40 -11.39
C ILE A 64 -3.52 6.88 -10.82
N SER A 65 -2.54 7.06 -11.67
CA SER A 65 -1.22 7.50 -11.24
C SER A 65 -0.58 8.47 -12.21
N GLY A 66 0.21 9.39 -11.65
CA GLY A 66 1.14 10.23 -12.38
C GLY A 66 2.56 9.95 -11.89
N THR A 67 3.46 9.58 -12.77
CA THR A 67 4.85 9.23 -12.43
C THR A 67 5.81 10.21 -13.10
N ARG A 68 6.78 10.71 -12.34
CA ARG A 68 7.92 11.46 -12.84
C ARG A 68 9.18 10.63 -12.73
N ILE A 69 9.83 10.39 -13.85
CA ILE A 69 11.14 9.74 -13.90
C ILE A 69 12.20 10.77 -13.47
N ILE A 70 12.95 10.46 -12.41
CA ILE A 70 13.98 11.36 -11.84
C ILE A 70 15.34 11.04 -12.47
N ASN A 71 15.70 9.74 -12.47
CA ASN A 71 16.96 9.26 -13.04
C ASN A 71 16.82 7.81 -13.53
N ARG A 72 17.95 7.16 -13.87
CA ARG A 72 17.97 5.77 -14.37
C ARG A 72 17.35 4.77 -13.41
N ALA A 73 17.48 4.98 -12.10
CA ALA A 73 17.05 4.04 -11.08
C ALA A 73 15.76 4.47 -10.34
N PHE A 74 15.51 5.77 -10.24
CA PHE A 74 14.44 6.28 -9.40
C PHE A 74 13.39 7.06 -10.17
N SER A 75 12.14 6.90 -9.74
CA SER A 75 11.00 7.73 -10.14
C SER A 75 10.10 8.02 -8.93
N ALA A 76 9.36 9.14 -9.00
CA ALA A 76 8.34 9.51 -8.02
C ALA A 76 6.96 9.32 -8.65
N ARG A 77 6.04 8.66 -7.92
CA ARG A 77 4.65 8.41 -8.36
C ARG A 77 3.67 8.98 -7.37
N LEU A 78 2.77 9.81 -7.86
CA LEU A 78 1.54 10.16 -7.15
C LEU A 78 0.47 9.14 -7.56
N LEU A 79 -0.12 8.47 -6.58
CA LEU A 79 -1.10 7.40 -6.78
C LEU A 79 -2.39 7.74 -6.04
N PHE A 80 -3.50 7.66 -6.74
CA PHE A 80 -4.84 7.71 -6.15
C PHE A 80 -5.55 6.39 -6.42
N ASN A 81 -5.94 5.69 -5.34
CA ASN A 81 -6.66 4.42 -5.40
C ASN A 81 -8.04 4.55 -4.77
N MET A 82 -9.00 3.81 -5.32
CA MET A 82 -10.32 3.58 -4.73
C MET A 82 -10.54 2.08 -4.64
N ALA A 83 -10.81 1.58 -3.43
CA ALA A 83 -11.01 0.17 -3.17
C ALA A 83 -12.10 -0.05 -2.13
N ARG A 84 -12.59 -1.27 -2.05
CA ARG A 84 -13.45 -1.75 -0.99
C ARG A 84 -12.69 -2.81 -0.19
N LEU A 85 -12.85 -2.82 1.12
CA LEU A 85 -12.36 -3.87 2.01
C LEU A 85 -13.55 -4.51 2.70
N VAL A 86 -13.50 -5.81 2.88
CA VAL A 86 -14.53 -6.60 3.55
C VAL A 86 -13.86 -7.61 4.48
N GLY A 87 -14.40 -7.75 5.68
CA GLY A 87 -14.14 -8.86 6.57
C GLY A 87 -15.46 -9.43 7.03
N ASP A 88 -15.56 -10.75 7.08
CA ASP A 88 -16.77 -11.46 7.48
C ASP A 88 -16.39 -12.77 8.17
N GLU A 89 -16.70 -12.88 9.45
CA GLU A 89 -16.40 -14.08 10.22
C GLU A 89 -17.33 -15.24 9.92
N SER A 90 -18.50 -14.98 9.36
CA SER A 90 -19.50 -16.02 9.06
C SER A 90 -19.03 -17.03 8.01
N ILE A 91 -18.05 -16.64 7.18
CA ILE A 91 -17.48 -17.53 6.15
C ILE A 91 -16.59 -18.61 6.72
N TYR A 92 -16.08 -18.43 7.96
CA TYR A 92 -15.13 -19.35 8.57
C TYR A 92 -15.86 -20.37 9.46
N LYS A 93 -15.70 -21.66 9.15
CA LYS A 93 -16.26 -22.75 9.97
C LYS A 93 -15.50 -22.97 11.28
N TYR A 94 -14.21 -22.66 11.30
CA TYR A 94 -13.31 -22.83 12.46
C TYR A 94 -12.48 -21.58 12.68
N PRO A 95 -12.17 -21.24 13.95
CA PRO A 95 -12.75 -21.81 15.18
C PRO A 95 -14.22 -21.40 15.35
N GLU A 96 -15.01 -22.26 16.00
CA GLU A 96 -16.46 -22.13 16.13
C GLU A 96 -16.90 -20.79 16.74
N TRP A 97 -16.16 -20.25 17.69
CA TRP A 97 -16.47 -18.97 18.32
C TRP A 97 -16.58 -17.80 17.32
N ARG A 98 -15.93 -17.87 16.15
CA ARG A 98 -16.05 -16.84 15.10
C ARG A 98 -17.46 -16.79 14.53
N GLN A 99 -18.08 -17.95 14.31
CA GLN A 99 -19.48 -18.01 13.87
C GLN A 99 -20.45 -17.46 14.92
N GLN A 100 -20.11 -17.64 16.20
CA GLN A 100 -20.92 -17.11 17.30
C GLN A 100 -20.70 -15.61 17.52
N ARG A 101 -19.49 -15.10 17.26
CA ARG A 101 -19.17 -13.67 17.26
C ARG A 101 -19.75 -12.98 16.03
N ASN A 102 -19.59 -13.56 14.87
CA ASN A 102 -20.20 -13.18 13.60
C ASN A 102 -20.05 -11.70 13.26
N PHE A 103 -18.85 -11.16 13.50
CA PHE A 103 -18.53 -9.79 13.13
C PHE A 103 -18.32 -9.69 11.63
N SER A 104 -18.82 -8.60 11.06
CA SER A 104 -18.53 -8.26 9.67
C SER A 104 -18.40 -6.75 9.48
N PHE A 105 -17.60 -6.36 8.50
CA PHE A 105 -17.49 -4.95 8.13
C PHE A 105 -17.31 -4.79 6.63
N THR A 106 -17.59 -3.57 6.20
CA THR A 106 -17.27 -3.08 4.87
C THR A 106 -16.66 -1.70 5.00
N ALA A 107 -15.48 -1.50 4.43
CA ALA A 107 -14.83 -0.19 4.37
C ALA A 107 -14.64 0.23 2.91
N SER A 108 -15.09 1.44 2.57
CA SER A 108 -14.72 2.11 1.32
C SER A 108 -13.47 2.92 1.59
N VAL A 109 -12.41 2.67 0.82
CA VAL A 109 -11.10 3.30 0.97
C VAL A 109 -10.79 4.14 -0.26
N LYS A 110 -10.42 5.40 -0.05
CA LYS A 110 -9.86 6.30 -1.05
C LYS A 110 -8.49 6.72 -0.56
N GLU A 111 -7.43 6.24 -1.23
CA GLU A 111 -6.04 6.45 -0.82
C GLU A 111 -5.36 7.44 -1.77
N LEU A 112 -4.66 8.42 -1.20
CA LEU A 112 -3.74 9.28 -1.93
C LEU A 112 -2.33 9.06 -1.37
N SER A 113 -1.39 8.62 -2.21
CA SER A 113 -0.04 8.24 -1.80
C SER A 113 1.02 8.81 -2.73
N LEU A 114 2.13 9.24 -2.14
CA LEU A 114 3.36 9.60 -2.85
C LEU A 114 4.37 8.46 -2.66
N LEU A 115 4.81 7.86 -3.76
CA LEU A 115 5.69 6.69 -3.80
C LEU A 115 7.00 7.03 -4.47
N VAL A 116 8.08 6.49 -3.94
CA VAL A 116 9.38 6.41 -4.62
C VAL A 116 9.50 5.01 -5.20
N HIS A 117 9.76 4.91 -6.47
CA HIS A 117 10.03 3.67 -7.19
C HIS A 117 11.52 3.55 -7.42
N TRP A 118 12.04 2.38 -7.13
CA TRP A 118 13.40 1.98 -7.46
C TRP A 118 13.38 0.89 -8.53
N ASN A 119 13.78 1.25 -9.74
CA ASN A 119 14.03 0.29 -10.81
C ASN A 119 15.34 -0.44 -10.49
N VAL A 120 15.25 -1.72 -10.16
CA VAL A 120 16.39 -2.54 -9.70
C VAL A 120 17.49 -2.64 -10.75
N LEU A 121 17.12 -2.58 -12.03
CA LEU A 121 18.07 -2.68 -13.15
C LEU A 121 18.64 -1.31 -13.60
N GLY A 122 18.15 -0.20 -13.02
CA GLY A 122 18.53 1.14 -13.42
C GLY A 122 18.22 1.46 -14.89
N SER A 123 17.13 0.92 -15.42
CA SER A 123 16.78 0.92 -16.84
C SER A 123 15.66 1.89 -17.22
N ASN A 124 15.32 2.87 -16.37
CA ASN A 124 14.24 3.82 -16.65
C ASN A 124 14.38 4.56 -18.01
N TYR A 125 15.59 4.59 -18.56
CA TYR A 125 15.92 5.23 -19.85
C TYR A 125 16.29 4.24 -20.94
N ASP A 126 16.32 2.93 -20.63
CA ASP A 126 16.68 1.90 -21.59
C ASP A 126 15.40 1.31 -22.21
N GLU A 127 15.53 0.68 -23.39
CA GLU A 127 14.43 0.00 -24.09
C GLU A 127 14.29 -1.46 -23.64
N ARG A 128 14.40 -1.72 -22.34
CA ARG A 128 14.24 -3.07 -21.81
C ARG A 128 12.76 -3.46 -21.82
N LYS A 129 12.49 -4.70 -22.19
CA LYS A 129 11.12 -5.22 -22.17
C LYS A 129 10.60 -5.45 -20.75
N PHE A 130 11.45 -5.98 -19.86
CA PHE A 130 11.10 -6.29 -18.47
C PHE A 130 11.91 -5.45 -17.50
N GLU A 131 11.22 -4.81 -16.57
CA GLU A 131 11.80 -3.94 -15.56
C GLU A 131 11.20 -4.25 -14.19
N PRO A 132 11.88 -5.05 -13.35
CA PRO A 132 11.49 -5.24 -11.96
C PRO A 132 11.78 -3.98 -11.16
N TYR A 133 10.86 -3.62 -10.26
CA TYR A 133 11.01 -2.46 -9.39
C TYR A 133 10.42 -2.71 -8.02
N LEU A 134 10.94 -2.00 -7.03
CA LEU A 134 10.40 -1.89 -5.69
C LEU A 134 9.86 -0.49 -5.49
N PHE A 135 8.92 -0.35 -4.58
CA PHE A 135 8.41 0.96 -4.21
C PHE A 135 8.03 1.04 -2.75
N ALA A 136 8.16 2.24 -2.21
CA ALA A 136 7.70 2.59 -0.88
C ALA A 136 7.32 4.06 -0.85
N GLY A 137 6.49 4.45 0.13
CA GLY A 137 6.13 5.85 0.29
C GLY A 137 5.22 6.10 1.46
N GLY A 138 4.53 7.22 1.41
CA GLY A 138 3.57 7.61 2.42
C GLY A 138 2.31 8.19 1.80
N GLY A 139 1.22 8.11 2.52
CA GLY A 139 -0.06 8.62 2.06
C GLY A 139 -1.11 8.69 3.14
N VAL A 140 -2.30 8.97 2.69
CA VAL A 140 -3.49 9.08 3.53
C VAL A 140 -4.63 8.30 2.90
N SER A 141 -5.28 7.47 3.69
CA SER A 141 -6.50 6.75 3.34
C SER A 141 -7.71 7.42 3.98
N PHE A 142 -8.63 7.90 3.16
CA PHE A 142 -9.96 8.34 3.59
C PHE A 142 -10.87 7.12 3.58
N VAL A 143 -11.42 6.79 4.75
CA VAL A 143 -12.18 5.56 4.96
C VAL A 143 -13.61 5.84 5.40
N ASN A 144 -14.54 5.00 4.92
CA ASN A 144 -15.91 4.97 5.40
C ASN A 144 -16.25 3.53 5.79
N ILE A 145 -16.28 3.30 7.10
CA ILE A 145 -16.38 1.98 7.72
C ILE A 145 -17.81 1.74 8.17
N LYS A 146 -18.39 0.63 7.74
CA LYS A 146 -19.69 0.13 8.18
C LYS A 146 -19.46 -1.21 8.83
N ARG A 147 -19.60 -1.27 10.16
CA ARG A 147 -19.50 -2.49 10.96
C ARG A 147 -20.86 -3.09 11.21
N ASN A 148 -20.92 -4.41 11.32
CA ASN A 148 -22.14 -5.14 11.66
C ASN A 148 -21.81 -6.22 12.70
N TYR A 149 -22.51 -6.17 13.81
CA TYR A 149 -22.41 -7.10 14.92
C TYR A 149 -23.81 -7.59 15.39
N SER A 150 -24.82 -7.42 14.55
CA SER A 150 -26.22 -7.75 14.89
C SER A 150 -26.47 -9.24 15.11
N LYS A 151 -25.55 -10.10 14.62
CA LYS A 151 -25.68 -11.56 14.70
C LYS A 151 -24.85 -12.20 15.81
N VAL A 152 -24.27 -11.39 16.69
CA VAL A 152 -23.54 -11.89 17.87
C VAL A 152 -24.47 -12.76 18.72
N ASN A 153 -23.98 -13.92 19.16
CA ASN A 153 -24.67 -14.78 20.12
C ASN A 153 -24.17 -14.49 21.54
N PRO A 154 -24.85 -13.61 22.32
CA PRO A 154 -24.40 -13.25 23.65
C PRO A 154 -24.47 -14.41 24.66
N VAL A 155 -25.38 -15.36 24.43
CA VAL A 155 -25.54 -16.53 25.32
C VAL A 155 -24.29 -17.42 25.25
N TYR A 156 -23.70 -17.58 24.08
CA TYR A 156 -22.47 -18.35 23.88
C TYR A 156 -21.30 -17.80 24.67
N PHE A 157 -21.14 -16.47 24.69
CA PHE A 157 -20.01 -15.81 25.36
C PHE A 157 -20.26 -15.57 26.87
N GLY A 158 -21.47 -15.53 27.31
CA GLY A 158 -21.88 -15.18 28.69
C GLY A 158 -21.89 -13.67 28.92
N GLU A 159 -22.79 -13.22 29.82
CA GLU A 159 -23.08 -11.78 30.04
C GLU A 159 -21.86 -10.93 30.47
N HIS A 160 -20.92 -11.53 31.17
CA HIS A 160 -19.72 -10.83 31.66
C HIS A 160 -18.48 -11.08 30.80
N SER A 161 -18.66 -11.51 29.57
CA SER A 161 -17.55 -11.76 28.65
C SER A 161 -16.77 -10.48 28.32
N PRO A 162 -15.42 -10.52 28.36
CA PRO A 162 -14.60 -9.41 27.92
C PRO A 162 -14.89 -8.97 26.47
N MET A 163 -15.30 -9.89 25.61
CA MET A 163 -15.69 -9.61 24.24
C MET A 163 -16.95 -8.74 24.17
N LEU A 164 -17.99 -9.06 24.95
CA LEU A 164 -19.24 -8.26 25.00
C LEU A 164 -19.00 -6.89 25.64
N SER A 165 -18.19 -6.82 26.69
CA SER A 165 -17.78 -5.55 27.30
C SER A 165 -17.00 -4.68 26.31
N GLY A 166 -16.07 -5.27 25.56
CA GLY A 166 -15.34 -4.60 24.47
C GLY A 166 -16.25 -4.13 23.35
N LEU A 167 -17.26 -4.95 22.98
CA LEU A 167 -18.22 -4.59 21.95
C LEU A 167 -19.09 -3.38 22.36
N ALA A 168 -19.44 -3.27 23.63
CA ALA A 168 -20.15 -2.10 24.14
C ALA A 168 -19.33 -0.82 24.00
N VAL A 169 -18.00 -0.90 24.19
CA VAL A 169 -17.08 0.22 23.96
C VAL A 169 -16.95 0.51 22.47
N ASP A 170 -16.71 -0.50 21.65
CA ASP A 170 -16.56 -0.33 20.19
C ASP A 170 -17.85 0.25 19.59
N ALA A 171 -19.03 -0.14 20.06
CA ALA A 171 -20.31 0.32 19.55
C ALA A 171 -20.48 1.86 19.64
N VAL A 172 -19.94 2.48 20.70
CA VAL A 172 -20.01 3.95 20.91
C VAL A 172 -18.78 4.67 20.39
N THR A 173 -17.68 3.96 20.10
CA THR A 173 -16.43 4.57 19.60
C THR A 173 -16.59 4.95 18.13
N PRO A 174 -16.36 6.21 17.76
CA PRO A 174 -16.43 6.65 16.38
C PRO A 174 -15.31 6.02 15.54
N THR A 175 -15.64 5.52 14.36
CA THR A 175 -14.64 5.00 13.41
C THR A 175 -13.81 6.13 12.80
N PRO A 176 -12.51 5.92 12.57
CA PRO A 176 -11.66 6.92 11.93
C PRO A 176 -12.13 7.21 10.50
N LYS A 177 -12.04 8.47 10.08
CA LYS A 177 -12.35 8.88 8.70
C LYS A 177 -11.10 9.02 7.84
N MET A 178 -9.96 9.20 8.48
CA MET A 178 -8.67 9.43 7.83
C MET A 178 -7.58 8.68 8.57
N ILE A 179 -6.79 7.88 7.85
CA ILE A 179 -5.75 7.01 8.42
C ILE A 179 -4.46 7.21 7.62
N PRO A 180 -3.34 7.55 8.27
CA PRO A 180 -2.02 7.53 7.63
C PRO A 180 -1.68 6.13 7.15
N VAL A 181 -1.06 6.03 5.97
CA VAL A 181 -0.68 4.75 5.37
C VAL A 181 0.73 4.81 4.81
N ILE A 182 1.46 3.71 4.95
CA ILE A 182 2.78 3.50 4.36
C ILE A 182 2.67 2.35 3.37
N PRO A 183 2.45 2.63 2.07
CA PRO A 183 2.47 1.62 1.04
C PRO A 183 3.90 1.17 0.76
N VAL A 184 4.10 -0.16 0.68
CA VAL A 184 5.35 -0.79 0.24
C VAL A 184 5.00 -1.90 -0.75
N GLY A 185 5.87 -2.18 -1.71
CA GLY A 185 5.57 -3.22 -2.67
C GLY A 185 6.65 -3.45 -3.71
N ALA A 186 6.33 -4.40 -4.58
CA ALA A 186 7.15 -4.77 -5.72
C ALA A 186 6.29 -4.85 -6.97
N GLY A 187 6.89 -4.62 -8.11
CA GLY A 187 6.22 -4.73 -9.39
C GLY A 187 7.15 -5.17 -10.50
N LEU A 188 6.52 -5.59 -11.56
CA LEU A 188 7.16 -5.91 -12.82
C LEU A 188 6.50 -5.09 -13.92
N ARG A 189 7.30 -4.35 -14.65
CA ARG A 189 6.88 -3.59 -15.82
C ARG A 189 7.26 -4.36 -17.08
N TYR A 190 6.32 -4.40 -18.02
CA TYR A 190 6.54 -4.89 -19.38
C TYR A 190 6.29 -3.78 -20.37
N ASN A 191 7.33 -3.33 -21.07
CA ASN A 191 7.25 -2.29 -22.08
C ASN A 191 6.74 -2.88 -23.40
N LEU A 192 5.47 -2.60 -23.76
CA LEU A 192 4.86 -3.01 -25.01
C LEU A 192 5.40 -2.21 -26.19
N SER A 193 5.63 -0.92 -25.96
CA SER A 193 6.19 0.02 -26.92
C SER A 193 6.94 1.13 -26.20
N ASP A 194 7.53 2.03 -26.94
CA ASP A 194 8.21 3.23 -26.42
C ASP A 194 7.30 4.08 -25.53
N ARG A 195 5.97 4.01 -25.74
CA ARG A 195 5.00 4.85 -25.04
C ARG A 195 4.07 4.09 -24.11
N ILE A 196 3.92 2.78 -24.26
CA ILE A 196 2.94 2.00 -23.51
C ILE A 196 3.65 0.90 -22.74
N ALA A 197 3.38 0.80 -21.46
CA ALA A 197 3.85 -0.26 -20.58
C ALA A 197 2.68 -0.88 -19.81
N ILE A 198 2.77 -2.17 -19.53
CA ILE A 198 1.90 -2.90 -18.60
C ILE A 198 2.68 -3.08 -17.30
N ASN A 199 2.02 -2.89 -16.16
CA ASN A 199 2.60 -3.10 -14.83
C ASN A 199 1.78 -4.14 -14.08
N GLY A 200 2.45 -5.10 -13.45
CA GLY A 200 1.87 -5.97 -12.42
C GLY A 200 2.50 -5.60 -11.07
N GLU A 201 1.69 -5.35 -10.05
CA GLU A 201 2.16 -4.91 -8.74
C GLU A 201 1.53 -5.74 -7.61
N ALA A 202 2.35 -6.11 -6.63
CA ALA A 202 1.92 -6.60 -5.33
C ALA A 202 2.33 -5.60 -4.27
N SER A 203 1.40 -5.20 -3.41
CA SER A 203 1.67 -4.17 -2.42
C SER A 203 0.98 -4.43 -1.09
N TYR A 204 1.60 -3.93 -0.03
CA TYR A 204 1.16 -4.01 1.34
C TYR A 204 1.05 -2.60 1.93
N ARG A 205 -0.03 -2.32 2.66
CA ARG A 205 -0.27 -1.04 3.32
C ARG A 205 -0.15 -1.21 4.80
N LEU A 206 0.93 -0.65 5.35
CA LEU A 206 1.13 -0.55 6.78
C LEU A 206 0.27 0.59 7.32
N MET A 207 -0.64 0.25 8.22
CA MET A 207 -1.49 1.21 8.93
C MET A 207 -1.25 1.09 10.43
N HIS A 208 -1.30 2.23 11.15
CA HIS A 208 -1.08 2.26 12.59
C HIS A 208 -2.41 2.38 13.35
N THR A 209 -3.44 1.74 12.85
CA THR A 209 -4.77 1.68 13.47
C THR A 209 -5.23 0.26 13.65
N ASP A 210 -6.12 0.08 14.61
CA ASP A 210 -6.83 -1.15 14.93
C ASP A 210 -8.34 -0.99 14.70
N TYR A 211 -8.74 0.08 14.03
CA TYR A 211 -10.13 0.43 13.75
C TYR A 211 -10.44 0.49 12.25
N LEU A 212 -9.67 -0.19 11.41
CA LEU A 212 -9.97 -0.25 9.98
C LEU A 212 -11.21 -1.12 9.71
N ASP A 213 -11.43 -2.14 10.55
CA ASP A 213 -12.62 -2.99 10.52
C ASP A 213 -13.74 -2.46 11.45
N GLY A 214 -13.44 -1.49 12.28
CA GLY A 214 -14.36 -0.90 13.24
C GLY A 214 -14.46 -1.62 14.57
N PHE A 215 -13.61 -2.62 14.82
CA PHE A 215 -13.54 -3.39 16.06
C PHE A 215 -12.11 -3.34 16.62
N SER A 216 -11.97 -3.12 17.90
CA SER A 216 -10.68 -3.15 18.59
C SER A 216 -10.83 -3.85 19.94
N MET A 217 -11.60 -3.27 20.84
CA MET A 217 -11.76 -3.78 22.21
C MET A 217 -12.51 -5.11 22.29
N SER A 218 -13.38 -5.39 21.33
CA SER A 218 -14.12 -6.66 21.20
C SER A 218 -13.35 -7.74 20.44
N ALA A 219 -12.20 -7.41 19.87
CA ALA A 219 -11.34 -8.30 19.10
C ALA A 219 -9.96 -8.41 19.76
N ASN A 220 -8.90 -7.96 19.11
CA ASN A 220 -7.56 -7.97 19.69
C ASN A 220 -6.88 -6.59 19.57
N PRO A 221 -6.96 -5.72 20.60
CA PRO A 221 -6.46 -4.34 20.52
C PRO A 221 -4.94 -4.22 20.30
N LYS A 222 -4.21 -5.32 20.31
CA LYS A 222 -2.76 -5.36 20.05
C LYS A 222 -2.41 -5.62 18.59
N LEU A 223 -3.35 -6.16 17.81
CA LEU A 223 -3.14 -6.45 16.39
C LEU A 223 -3.57 -5.26 15.56
N LYS A 224 -2.65 -4.74 14.73
CA LYS A 224 -2.95 -3.64 13.82
C LYS A 224 -3.56 -4.16 12.52
N ASP A 225 -4.53 -3.42 12.02
CA ASP A 225 -5.13 -3.70 10.73
C ASP A 225 -4.26 -3.24 9.57
N HIS A 226 -4.24 -4.05 8.54
CA HIS A 226 -3.49 -3.81 7.31
C HIS A 226 -4.34 -4.22 6.10
N TYR A 227 -3.87 -3.93 4.91
CA TYR A 227 -4.41 -4.54 3.70
C TYR A 227 -3.36 -4.66 2.61
N SER A 228 -3.54 -5.65 1.75
CA SER A 228 -2.70 -5.88 0.60
C SER A 228 -3.47 -5.75 -0.70
N SER A 229 -2.77 -5.59 -1.80
CA SER A 229 -3.39 -5.64 -3.12
C SER A 229 -2.47 -6.27 -4.16
N ILE A 230 -3.11 -6.88 -5.15
CA ILE A 230 -2.49 -7.31 -6.40
C ILE A 230 -3.20 -6.57 -7.51
N THR A 231 -2.44 -5.79 -8.29
CA THR A 231 -2.99 -4.93 -9.34
C THR A 231 -2.28 -5.14 -10.66
N ILE A 232 -3.00 -4.94 -11.75
CA ILE A 232 -2.47 -4.81 -13.09
C ILE A 232 -2.83 -3.43 -13.61
N GLY A 233 -1.91 -2.80 -14.35
CA GLY A 233 -2.10 -1.45 -14.85
C GLY A 233 -1.47 -1.23 -16.21
N VAL A 234 -1.89 -0.15 -16.84
CA VAL A 234 -1.30 0.37 -18.08
C VAL A 234 -0.78 1.76 -17.81
N ALA A 235 0.45 2.03 -18.25
CA ALA A 235 1.07 3.34 -18.16
C ALA A 235 1.38 3.88 -19.57
N TYR A 236 1.11 5.16 -19.78
CA TYR A 236 1.45 5.90 -20.99
C TYR A 236 2.55 6.90 -20.69
N LYS A 237 3.63 6.85 -21.47
CA LYS A 237 4.80 7.72 -21.34
C LYS A 237 4.65 8.97 -22.23
N PHE A 238 4.79 10.15 -21.62
CA PHE A 238 4.75 11.45 -22.30
C PHE A 238 6.15 11.96 -22.58
N GLY A 239 6.40 12.44 -23.77
CA GLY A 239 7.65 13.09 -24.20
C GLY A 239 8.05 12.64 -25.60
N ASN A 240 8.79 13.49 -26.28
CA ASN A 240 9.38 13.17 -27.58
C ASN A 240 10.74 12.54 -27.35
N LYS A 241 11.02 11.43 -28.05
CA LYS A 241 12.38 11.00 -28.32
C LYS A 241 12.92 11.97 -29.38
N GLU A 242 13.68 12.98 -28.99
CA GLU A 242 14.51 13.68 -29.97
C GLU A 242 15.60 12.70 -30.42
N LYS A 243 15.45 12.20 -31.63
CA LYS A 243 16.55 11.54 -32.32
C LYS A 243 17.59 12.65 -32.62
N TYR A 244 18.61 12.78 -31.79
CA TYR A 244 19.75 13.53 -32.17
C TYR A 244 20.44 12.79 -33.34
N GLY A 245 20.16 13.24 -34.54
CA GLY A 245 21.03 12.90 -35.68
C GLY A 245 22.43 13.45 -35.35
N CYS A 246 23.44 12.60 -35.30
CA CYS A 246 24.82 13.10 -35.35
C CYS A 246 24.92 14.03 -36.54
N PRO A 247 25.45 15.27 -36.38
CA PRO A 247 25.78 16.07 -37.55
C PRO A 247 26.79 15.27 -38.35
N VAL A 248 26.44 14.89 -39.56
CA VAL A 248 27.38 14.31 -40.52
C VAL A 248 28.32 15.45 -40.83
N ALA A 249 29.58 15.40 -40.34
CA ALA A 249 30.62 16.30 -40.78
C ALA A 249 30.91 16.00 -42.26
N ASN A 250 30.52 16.94 -43.12
CA ASN A 250 30.99 16.97 -44.53
C ASN A 250 32.39 17.47 -44.57
#